data_a96b3e41457d6e02bae5ad9f4b15391d
#
_entry.id   a96b3e41457d6e02bae5ad9f4b15391d
#
_cell.length_a   1.000
_cell.length_b   1.000
_cell.length_c   1.000
_cell.angle_alpha   90.00
_cell.angle_beta   90.00
_cell.angle_gamma   90.00
#
_symmetry.space_group_name_H-M   'P 1'
#
loop_
_entity.id
_entity.type
_entity.pdbx_description
1 polymer ?
#
loop_
_entity_poly.entity_id
_entity_poly.type
_entity_poly.pdbx_seq_one_letter_code
_entity_poly.pdbx_strand_id
1 'polypeptide(L)'
;MISRMEKFRNLLLYAGLTKEEYKAIEKERLAINRHSLLTITTVTILGFAILTILSLLKIGTFKDFGLTYFICFIFFSAYLVFCFVLSEKYPIIIRIGSYFFMASILTFGIYLAVVVGVKERTVSLIGFMMATPSLFLVSPLGYSILFIICQLIYFILIHIRQDCVLFLINFEHVLLFGSISLFLAFYIMYVKAAKLKAENKNDYLIRCDQLTGIYNRRYYEKVLSSTKDFSKYAVILFDLNGLKVVNDQIGHEAGDELIKGAAACINSTFKDYGKCFRIGGDEFVALLTDDSNLNELIEEFEEVYHSWKGKHNQELFISYGITKASENPDKTLPQLVNLADKLMYENKAEFYITHKSIDRRNRN
;
A
#
# COMPACT_ATOMS: atom_id res chain seq x y z
N MET A 1 0.24 13.22 -24.02
CA MET A 1 0.25 11.89 -24.67
C MET A 1 1.58 11.19 -24.36
N ILE A 2 1.58 10.11 -23.59
CA ILE A 2 2.80 9.40 -23.17
C ILE A 2 3.47 8.80 -24.42
N SER A 3 4.77 9.04 -24.62
CA SER A 3 5.52 8.52 -25.78
C SER A 3 5.56 6.98 -25.75
N ARG A 4 5.75 6.33 -26.93
CA ARG A 4 5.91 4.87 -27.01
C ARG A 4 7.10 4.38 -26.17
N MET A 5 8.18 5.13 -26.14
CA MET A 5 9.37 4.82 -25.33
C MET A 5 9.08 4.88 -23.84
N GLU A 6 8.29 5.83 -23.40
CA GLU A 6 7.90 5.96 -21.99
C GLU A 6 6.96 4.82 -21.55
N LYS A 7 6.02 4.42 -22.40
CA LYS A 7 5.18 3.22 -22.14
C LYS A 7 6.04 1.96 -22.00
N PHE A 8 7.02 1.79 -22.87
CA PHE A 8 7.93 0.64 -22.82
C PHE A 8 8.80 0.67 -21.55
N ARG A 9 9.38 1.82 -21.22
CA ARG A 9 10.13 2.00 -19.96
C ARG A 9 9.27 1.67 -18.73
N ASN A 10 8.04 2.17 -18.70
CA ASN A 10 7.13 1.92 -17.59
C ASN A 10 6.75 0.45 -17.47
N LEU A 11 6.58 -0.26 -18.61
CA LEU A 11 6.35 -1.70 -18.60
C LEU A 11 7.53 -2.45 -17.98
N LEU A 12 8.75 -2.11 -18.35
CA LEU A 12 9.97 -2.77 -17.87
C LEU A 12 10.26 -2.51 -16.38
N LEU A 13 10.15 -1.25 -15.96
CA LEU A 13 10.58 -0.83 -14.62
C LEU A 13 9.46 -0.92 -13.58
N TYR A 14 8.24 -0.61 -13.98
CA TYR A 14 7.10 -0.33 -13.09
C TYR A 14 5.86 -1.17 -13.39
N ALA A 15 6.05 -2.28 -14.09
CA ALA A 15 4.94 -3.18 -14.47
C ALA A 15 3.76 -2.46 -15.16
N GLY A 16 4.05 -1.48 -16.02
CA GLY A 16 3.08 -0.72 -16.80
C GLY A 16 2.50 0.53 -16.11
N LEU A 17 2.82 0.77 -14.85
CA LEU A 17 2.45 1.99 -14.12
C LEU A 17 3.43 3.14 -14.40
N THR A 18 3.04 4.37 -14.06
CA THR A 18 4.04 5.45 -13.95
C THR A 18 4.94 5.24 -12.72
N LYS A 19 6.06 5.96 -12.65
CA LYS A 19 6.97 5.90 -11.49
C LYS A 19 6.25 6.31 -10.19
N GLU A 20 5.44 7.35 -10.26
CA GLU A 20 4.67 7.89 -9.15
C GLU A 20 3.62 6.88 -8.66
N GLU A 21 2.86 6.30 -9.58
CA GLU A 21 1.86 5.26 -9.27
C GLU A 21 2.49 4.01 -8.66
N TYR A 22 3.64 3.57 -9.20
CA TYR A 22 4.36 2.40 -8.67
C TYR A 22 4.94 2.66 -7.27
N LYS A 23 5.36 3.90 -6.99
CA LYS A 23 5.78 4.34 -5.66
C LYS A 23 4.60 4.42 -4.69
N ALA A 24 3.45 4.89 -5.15
CA ALA A 24 2.24 4.99 -4.33
C ALA A 24 1.76 3.64 -3.79
N ILE A 25 1.96 2.54 -4.54
CA ILE A 25 1.60 1.17 -4.11
C ILE A 25 2.77 0.44 -3.41
N GLU A 26 3.87 1.12 -3.08
CA GLU A 26 5.07 0.44 -2.57
C GLU A 26 4.85 -0.23 -1.22
N LYS A 27 4.13 0.42 -0.32
CA LYS A 27 3.84 -0.10 1.02
C LYS A 27 3.05 -1.41 0.95
N GLU A 28 1.98 -1.42 0.18
CA GLU A 28 1.11 -2.59 -0.01
C GLU A 28 1.84 -3.70 -0.75
N ARG A 29 2.63 -3.36 -1.77
CA ARG A 29 3.47 -4.30 -2.51
C ARG A 29 4.49 -4.98 -1.59
N LEU A 30 5.15 -4.24 -0.71
CA LEU A 30 6.07 -4.81 0.27
C LEU A 30 5.34 -5.70 1.27
N ALA A 31 4.16 -5.33 1.74
CA ALA A 31 3.36 -6.15 2.65
C ALA A 31 2.95 -7.48 1.99
N ILE A 32 2.49 -7.45 0.74
CA ILE A 32 2.16 -8.66 -0.04
C ILE A 32 3.40 -9.53 -0.22
N ASN A 33 4.54 -8.95 -0.63
CA ASN A 33 5.77 -9.70 -0.83
C ASN A 33 6.30 -10.30 0.48
N ARG A 34 6.18 -9.60 1.62
CA ARG A 34 6.53 -10.13 2.94
C ARG A 34 5.70 -11.37 3.28
N HIS A 35 4.38 -11.26 3.13
CA HIS A 35 3.48 -12.39 3.37
C HIS A 35 3.81 -13.57 2.45
N SER A 36 3.96 -13.33 1.16
CA SER A 36 4.35 -14.35 0.18
C SER A 36 5.68 -14.99 0.53
N LEU A 37 6.70 -14.18 0.89
CA LEU A 37 8.04 -14.67 1.23
C LEU A 37 8.01 -15.64 2.43
N LEU A 38 7.32 -15.26 3.51
CA LEU A 38 7.19 -16.10 4.69
C LEU A 38 6.40 -17.37 4.39
N THR A 39 5.26 -17.27 3.72
CA THR A 39 4.38 -18.41 3.41
C THR A 39 5.06 -19.40 2.47
N ILE A 40 5.64 -18.91 1.36
CA ILE A 40 6.25 -19.77 0.35
C ILE A 40 7.52 -20.42 0.90
N THR A 41 8.32 -19.71 1.70
CA THR A 41 9.48 -20.29 2.37
C THR A 41 9.08 -21.41 3.32
N THR A 42 7.99 -21.23 4.09
CA THR A 42 7.44 -22.28 4.97
C THR A 42 7.02 -23.52 4.18
N VAL A 43 6.31 -23.34 3.07
CA VAL A 43 5.93 -24.47 2.18
C VAL A 43 7.16 -25.17 1.60
N THR A 44 8.19 -24.40 1.21
CA THR A 44 9.46 -24.93 0.69
C THR A 44 10.19 -25.78 1.75
N ILE A 45 10.22 -25.33 3.01
CA ILE A 45 10.80 -26.06 4.14
C ILE A 45 10.07 -27.40 4.33
N LEU A 46 8.73 -27.40 4.33
CA LEU A 46 7.93 -28.62 4.43
C LEU A 46 8.23 -29.59 3.29
N GLY A 47 8.35 -29.07 2.06
CA GLY A 47 8.75 -29.87 0.89
C GLY A 47 10.11 -30.53 1.08
N PHE A 48 11.13 -29.78 1.51
CA PHE A 48 12.46 -30.37 1.77
C PHE A 48 12.50 -31.33 2.96
N ALA A 49 11.69 -31.09 3.99
CA ALA A 49 11.54 -32.05 5.10
C ALA A 49 10.98 -33.38 4.62
N ILE A 50 9.91 -33.35 3.78
CA ILE A 50 9.33 -34.54 3.18
C ILE A 50 10.34 -35.26 2.31
N LEU A 51 11.06 -34.57 1.41
CA LEU A 51 12.08 -35.16 0.56
C LEU A 51 13.22 -35.80 1.37
N THR A 52 13.62 -35.17 2.47
CA THR A 52 14.62 -35.72 3.40
C THR A 52 14.13 -37.02 4.03
N ILE A 53 12.88 -37.06 4.50
CA ILE A 53 12.27 -38.28 5.09
C ILE A 53 12.17 -39.38 4.05
N LEU A 54 11.70 -39.09 2.83
CA LEU A 54 11.62 -40.09 1.74
C LEU A 54 12.99 -40.67 1.39
N SER A 55 14.04 -39.84 1.43
CA SER A 55 15.41 -40.30 1.23
C SER A 55 15.88 -41.22 2.35
N LEU A 56 15.63 -40.90 3.62
CA LEU A 56 15.95 -41.76 4.76
C LEU A 56 15.23 -43.09 4.69
N LEU A 57 14.00 -43.11 4.21
CA LEU A 57 13.22 -44.34 4.00
C LEU A 57 13.62 -45.11 2.73
N LYS A 58 14.60 -44.59 1.95
CA LYS A 58 15.10 -45.17 0.69
C LYS A 58 14.03 -45.39 -0.37
N ILE A 59 13.04 -44.49 -0.42
CA ILE A 59 11.91 -44.56 -1.36
C ILE A 59 12.30 -43.93 -2.70
N GLY A 60 12.13 -44.67 -3.79
CA GLY A 60 12.29 -44.21 -5.17
C GLY A 60 13.69 -43.64 -5.48
N THR A 61 13.73 -42.62 -6.33
CA THR A 61 14.94 -41.90 -6.76
C THR A 61 15.48 -40.92 -5.71
N PHE A 62 14.72 -40.67 -4.63
CA PHE A 62 15.10 -39.72 -3.59
C PHE A 62 16.25 -40.18 -2.69
N LYS A 63 16.49 -41.49 -2.63
CA LYS A 63 17.46 -42.14 -1.71
C LYS A 63 18.91 -41.61 -1.81
N ASP A 64 19.31 -41.16 -2.99
CA ASP A 64 20.71 -40.81 -3.26
C ASP A 64 21.03 -39.34 -2.97
N PHE A 65 20.01 -38.50 -2.68
CA PHE A 65 20.13 -37.04 -2.52
C PHE A 65 19.72 -36.52 -1.14
N GLY A 66 19.63 -37.39 -0.14
CA GLY A 66 19.14 -37.05 1.21
C GLY A 66 19.94 -35.93 1.89
N LEU A 67 21.26 -35.93 1.75
CA LEU A 67 22.11 -34.88 2.29
C LEU A 67 21.81 -33.53 1.66
N THR A 68 21.58 -33.49 0.34
CA THR A 68 21.22 -32.23 -0.37
C THR A 68 19.88 -31.68 0.11
N TYR A 69 18.86 -32.55 0.25
CA TYR A 69 17.54 -32.13 0.74
C TYR A 69 17.62 -31.62 2.18
N PHE A 70 18.39 -32.26 3.02
CA PHE A 70 18.63 -31.86 4.41
C PHE A 70 19.37 -30.51 4.50
N ILE A 71 20.38 -30.29 3.67
CA ILE A 71 21.07 -28.98 3.57
C ILE A 71 20.10 -27.90 3.14
N CYS A 72 19.27 -28.14 2.11
CA CYS A 72 18.23 -27.18 1.67
C CYS A 72 17.20 -26.91 2.78
N PHE A 73 16.79 -27.94 3.52
CA PHE A 73 15.89 -27.77 4.68
C PHE A 73 16.48 -26.83 5.73
N ILE A 74 17.74 -27.04 6.14
CA ILE A 74 18.44 -26.17 7.10
C ILE A 74 18.56 -24.74 6.55
N PHE A 75 18.99 -24.61 5.29
CA PHE A 75 19.18 -23.31 4.63
C PHE A 75 17.89 -22.49 4.60
N PHE A 76 16.77 -23.05 4.11
CA PHE A 76 15.51 -22.32 4.05
C PHE A 76 14.90 -22.08 5.44
N SER A 77 15.18 -22.94 6.43
CA SER A 77 14.78 -22.70 7.82
C SER A 77 15.51 -21.50 8.43
N ALA A 78 16.82 -21.41 8.25
CA ALA A 78 17.60 -20.24 8.67
C ALA A 78 17.18 -18.97 7.93
N TYR A 79 16.91 -19.08 6.62
CA TYR A 79 16.44 -17.99 5.79
C TYR A 79 15.06 -17.48 6.23
N LEU A 80 14.13 -18.37 6.61
CA LEU A 80 12.82 -17.99 7.15
C LEU A 80 12.97 -17.17 8.45
N VAL A 81 13.79 -17.64 9.38
CA VAL A 81 14.05 -16.94 10.65
C VAL A 81 14.66 -15.56 10.38
N PHE A 82 15.65 -15.48 9.50
CA PHE A 82 16.28 -14.22 9.08
C PHE A 82 15.25 -13.23 8.52
N CYS A 83 14.41 -13.67 7.57
CA CYS A 83 13.37 -12.82 6.98
C CYS A 83 12.29 -12.44 8.00
N PHE A 84 11.87 -13.37 8.86
CA PHE A 84 10.85 -13.09 9.88
C PHE A 84 11.29 -12.00 10.85
N VAL A 85 12.51 -12.10 11.40
CA VAL A 85 13.04 -11.18 12.41
C VAL A 85 13.34 -9.79 11.83
N LEU A 86 13.96 -9.74 10.63
CA LEU A 86 14.51 -8.49 10.12
C LEU A 86 13.60 -7.75 9.14
N SER A 87 12.64 -8.43 8.50
CA SER A 87 11.79 -7.80 7.48
C SER A 87 10.82 -6.76 8.04
N GLU A 88 10.49 -6.84 9.32
CA GLU A 88 9.62 -5.86 9.99
C GLU A 88 10.33 -4.53 10.21
N LYS A 89 11.60 -4.58 10.61
CA LYS A 89 12.43 -3.40 10.87
C LYS A 89 13.04 -2.80 9.59
N TYR A 90 13.35 -3.65 8.60
CA TYR A 90 14.07 -3.24 7.39
C TYR A 90 13.33 -3.67 6.11
N PRO A 91 12.48 -2.81 5.50
CA PRO A 91 11.73 -3.15 4.28
C PRO A 91 12.59 -3.57 3.08
N ILE A 92 13.86 -3.12 3.03
CA ILE A 92 14.82 -3.51 2.00
C ILE A 92 15.08 -5.02 1.98
N ILE A 93 14.98 -5.70 3.13
CA ILE A 93 15.16 -7.14 3.26
C ILE A 93 14.07 -7.89 2.50
N ILE A 94 12.83 -7.38 2.47
CA ILE A 94 11.74 -7.98 1.71
C ILE A 94 12.06 -7.92 0.21
N ARG A 95 12.58 -6.78 -0.25
CA ARG A 95 12.92 -6.58 -1.67
C ARG A 95 14.06 -7.51 -2.11
N ILE A 96 15.18 -7.48 -1.39
CA ILE A 96 16.35 -8.33 -1.69
C ILE A 96 16.01 -9.79 -1.47
N GLY A 97 15.33 -10.13 -0.37
CA GLY A 97 14.91 -11.48 -0.04
C GLY A 97 14.04 -12.13 -1.10
N SER A 98 13.08 -11.38 -1.69
CA SER A 98 12.26 -11.91 -2.79
C SER A 98 13.10 -12.36 -3.98
N TYR A 99 14.10 -11.57 -4.41
CA TYR A 99 15.01 -11.96 -5.48
C TYR A 99 15.92 -13.13 -5.07
N PHE A 100 16.43 -13.10 -3.84
CA PHE A 100 17.30 -14.16 -3.32
C PHE A 100 16.56 -15.50 -3.24
N PHE A 101 15.29 -15.51 -2.80
CA PHE A 101 14.47 -16.70 -2.80
C PHE A 101 14.27 -17.25 -4.22
N MET A 102 13.90 -16.39 -5.19
CA MET A 102 13.73 -16.80 -6.59
C MET A 102 15.04 -17.38 -7.17
N ALA A 103 16.16 -16.72 -6.90
CA ALA A 103 17.49 -17.22 -7.31
C ALA A 103 17.78 -18.60 -6.71
N SER A 104 17.51 -18.80 -5.42
CA SER A 104 17.75 -20.07 -4.72
C SER A 104 16.92 -21.22 -5.32
N ILE A 105 15.65 -20.99 -5.61
CA ILE A 105 14.76 -21.98 -6.23
C ILE A 105 15.20 -22.31 -7.67
N LEU A 106 15.56 -21.31 -8.47
CA LEU A 106 16.06 -21.53 -9.82
C LEU A 106 17.39 -22.29 -9.79
N THR A 107 18.31 -21.95 -8.87
CA THR A 107 19.57 -22.65 -8.69
C THR A 107 19.35 -24.11 -8.29
N PHE A 108 18.37 -24.39 -7.41
CA PHE A 108 17.98 -25.75 -7.06
C PHE A 108 17.42 -26.49 -8.29
N GLY A 109 16.60 -25.84 -9.13
CA GLY A 109 16.13 -26.41 -10.39
C GLY A 109 17.27 -26.74 -11.37
N ILE A 110 18.28 -25.87 -11.46
CA ILE A 110 19.50 -26.12 -12.25
C ILE A 110 20.27 -27.32 -11.69
N TYR A 111 20.43 -27.40 -10.37
CA TYR A 111 21.07 -28.54 -9.72
C TYR A 111 20.36 -29.85 -10.06
N LEU A 112 19.03 -29.91 -9.96
CA LEU A 112 18.26 -31.08 -10.32
C LEU A 112 18.45 -31.47 -11.81
N ALA A 113 18.50 -30.52 -12.69
CA ALA A 113 18.64 -30.77 -14.13
C ALA A 113 20.07 -31.20 -14.55
N VAL A 114 21.09 -30.66 -13.88
CA VAL A 114 22.51 -30.83 -14.30
C VAL A 114 23.20 -31.94 -13.53
N VAL A 115 22.81 -32.21 -12.27
CA VAL A 115 23.48 -33.18 -11.40
C VAL A 115 22.62 -34.43 -11.23
N VAL A 116 21.33 -34.28 -10.94
CA VAL A 116 20.43 -35.42 -10.70
C VAL A 116 19.97 -36.04 -12.03
N GLY A 117 19.44 -35.21 -12.92
CA GLY A 117 18.87 -35.62 -14.20
C GLY A 117 19.80 -35.39 -15.40
N VAL A 118 21.12 -35.53 -15.23
CA VAL A 118 22.11 -35.23 -16.29
C VAL A 118 21.90 -35.99 -17.60
N LYS A 119 21.32 -37.20 -17.54
CA LYS A 119 20.99 -38.06 -18.69
C LYS A 119 19.51 -37.97 -19.13
N GLU A 120 18.75 -37.01 -18.55
CA GLU A 120 17.30 -36.90 -18.75
C GLU A 120 16.91 -35.55 -19.33
N ARG A 121 15.66 -35.42 -19.76
CA ARG A 121 15.05 -34.16 -20.15
C ARG A 121 14.86 -33.24 -18.96
N THR A 122 15.09 -31.95 -19.16
CA THR A 122 15.03 -30.91 -18.12
C THR A 122 13.59 -30.50 -17.78
N VAL A 123 12.83 -31.37 -17.13
CA VAL A 123 11.43 -31.07 -16.76
C VAL A 123 11.35 -30.25 -15.47
N SER A 124 12.16 -30.58 -14.46
CA SER A 124 12.11 -29.93 -13.14
C SER A 124 12.44 -28.44 -13.21
N LEU A 125 13.48 -28.05 -13.96
CA LEU A 125 13.85 -26.64 -14.14
C LEU A 125 12.73 -25.85 -14.81
N ILE A 126 12.07 -26.41 -15.83
CA ILE A 126 10.95 -25.76 -16.52
C ILE A 126 9.82 -25.47 -15.53
N GLY A 127 9.49 -26.41 -14.65
CA GLY A 127 8.49 -26.21 -13.60
C GLY A 127 8.82 -25.03 -12.70
N PHE A 128 10.06 -24.91 -12.21
CA PHE A 128 10.48 -23.76 -11.41
C PHE A 128 10.50 -22.45 -12.18
N MET A 129 10.92 -22.46 -13.44
CA MET A 129 10.90 -21.29 -14.32
C MET A 129 9.47 -20.75 -14.52
N MET A 130 8.49 -21.63 -14.71
CA MET A 130 7.09 -21.26 -14.90
C MET A 130 6.42 -20.78 -13.61
N ALA A 131 6.86 -21.27 -12.44
CA ALA A 131 6.28 -20.90 -11.15
C ALA A 131 6.79 -19.57 -10.60
N THR A 132 8.10 -19.29 -10.75
CA THR A 132 8.76 -18.14 -10.11
C THR A 132 8.13 -16.77 -10.41
N PRO A 133 7.59 -16.45 -11.63
CA PRO A 133 6.96 -15.15 -11.90
C PRO A 133 5.74 -14.85 -11.04
N SER A 134 5.06 -15.90 -10.57
CA SER A 134 3.83 -15.74 -9.78
C SER A 134 4.07 -15.44 -8.31
N LEU A 135 5.29 -15.68 -7.79
CA LEU A 135 5.58 -15.68 -6.35
C LEU A 135 5.58 -14.26 -5.76
N PHE A 136 6.19 -13.29 -6.46
CA PHE A 136 6.41 -11.95 -5.93
C PHE A 136 6.03 -10.86 -6.94
N LEU A 137 5.64 -9.70 -6.42
CA LEU A 137 5.44 -8.49 -7.23
C LEU A 137 6.72 -7.64 -7.19
N VAL A 138 7.65 -7.94 -8.09
CA VAL A 138 8.94 -7.27 -8.24
C VAL A 138 8.99 -6.47 -9.56
N SER A 139 10.09 -5.75 -9.80
CA SER A 139 10.31 -5.09 -11.09
C SER A 139 10.46 -6.14 -12.22
N PRO A 140 9.71 -6.02 -13.33
CA PRO A 140 9.85 -6.95 -14.45
C PRO A 140 11.28 -7.01 -15.00
N LEU A 141 11.98 -5.87 -15.11
CA LEU A 141 13.38 -5.83 -15.53
C LEU A 141 14.29 -6.57 -14.56
N GLY A 142 14.14 -6.34 -13.24
CA GLY A 142 14.94 -7.03 -12.22
C GLY A 142 14.77 -8.54 -12.27
N TYR A 143 13.52 -9.01 -12.42
CA TYR A 143 13.23 -10.43 -12.62
C TYR A 143 13.87 -10.97 -13.90
N SER A 144 13.75 -10.25 -15.03
CA SER A 144 14.30 -10.68 -16.31
C SER A 144 15.81 -10.82 -16.28
N ILE A 145 16.53 -9.89 -15.63
CA ILE A 145 17.98 -9.96 -15.46
C ILE A 145 18.37 -11.22 -14.66
N LEU A 146 17.73 -11.43 -13.49
CA LEU A 146 17.97 -12.63 -12.68
C LEU A 146 17.74 -13.91 -13.48
N PHE A 147 16.59 -13.97 -14.17
CA PHE A 147 16.17 -15.14 -14.94
C PHE A 147 17.14 -15.46 -16.10
N ILE A 148 17.56 -14.46 -16.87
CA ILE A 148 18.50 -14.61 -17.97
C ILE A 148 19.88 -15.09 -17.45
N ILE A 149 20.34 -14.54 -16.32
CA ILE A 149 21.60 -15.01 -15.71
C ILE A 149 21.48 -16.49 -15.33
N CYS A 150 20.39 -16.93 -14.69
CA CYS A 150 20.18 -18.33 -14.35
C CYS A 150 20.14 -19.24 -15.60
N GLN A 151 19.48 -18.78 -16.68
CA GLN A 151 19.47 -19.53 -17.96
C GLN A 151 20.85 -19.67 -18.57
N LEU A 152 21.65 -18.60 -18.59
CA LEU A 152 23.01 -18.63 -19.13
C LEU A 152 23.89 -19.60 -18.34
N ILE A 153 23.81 -19.58 -17.01
CA ILE A 153 24.53 -20.54 -16.15
C ILE A 153 24.08 -21.97 -16.47
N TYR A 154 22.78 -22.20 -16.60
CA TYR A 154 22.26 -23.52 -16.97
C TYR A 154 22.82 -23.99 -18.33
N PHE A 155 22.78 -23.17 -19.37
CA PHE A 155 23.28 -23.53 -20.70
C PHE A 155 24.77 -23.86 -20.72
N ILE A 156 25.58 -23.12 -19.97
CA ILE A 156 27.02 -23.43 -19.82
C ILE A 156 27.19 -24.79 -19.16
N LEU A 157 26.45 -25.08 -18.09
CA LEU A 157 26.60 -26.31 -17.34
C LEU A 157 26.15 -27.55 -18.15
N ILE A 158 25.04 -27.48 -18.88
CA ILE A 158 24.58 -28.61 -19.69
C ILE A 158 25.48 -28.84 -20.91
N HIS A 159 26.04 -27.79 -21.49
CA HIS A 159 27.01 -27.93 -22.58
C HIS A 159 28.25 -28.74 -22.18
N ILE A 160 28.70 -28.60 -20.91
CA ILE A 160 29.84 -29.32 -20.37
C ILE A 160 29.48 -30.74 -19.97
N ARG A 161 28.22 -31.00 -19.53
CA ARG A 161 27.82 -32.22 -18.83
C ARG A 161 27.04 -33.23 -19.69
N GLN A 162 26.43 -32.79 -20.78
CA GLN A 162 25.55 -33.59 -21.63
C GLN A 162 26.18 -33.84 -23.01
N ASP A 163 25.76 -34.94 -23.63
CA ASP A 163 26.06 -35.16 -25.06
C ASP A 163 25.34 -34.15 -25.96
N CYS A 164 25.82 -34.05 -27.20
CA CYS A 164 25.34 -33.01 -28.14
C CYS A 164 23.83 -33.15 -28.43
N VAL A 165 23.28 -34.34 -28.49
CA VAL A 165 21.86 -34.55 -28.83
C VAL A 165 20.96 -34.11 -27.67
N LEU A 166 21.28 -34.57 -26.45
CA LEU A 166 20.53 -34.21 -25.24
C LEU A 166 20.65 -32.70 -24.93
N PHE A 167 21.84 -32.13 -25.13
CA PHE A 167 22.09 -30.71 -25.02
C PHE A 167 21.15 -29.92 -25.93
N LEU A 168 21.05 -30.26 -27.24
CA LEU A 168 20.19 -29.55 -28.18
C LEU A 168 18.72 -29.62 -27.77
N ILE A 169 18.25 -30.80 -27.37
CA ILE A 169 16.85 -31.00 -26.91
C ILE A 169 16.57 -30.11 -25.69
N ASN A 170 17.43 -30.15 -24.70
CA ASN A 170 17.24 -29.38 -23.46
C ASN A 170 17.40 -27.86 -23.69
N PHE A 171 18.30 -27.44 -24.61
CA PHE A 171 18.46 -26.06 -25.02
C PHE A 171 17.18 -25.53 -25.66
N GLU A 172 16.60 -26.25 -26.64
CA GLU A 172 15.34 -25.85 -27.29
C GLU A 172 14.19 -25.73 -26.29
N HIS A 173 14.02 -26.73 -25.40
CA HIS A 173 12.96 -26.71 -24.41
C HIS A 173 13.09 -25.52 -23.44
N VAL A 174 14.29 -25.27 -22.90
CA VAL A 174 14.49 -24.20 -21.95
C VAL A 174 14.41 -22.83 -22.63
N LEU A 175 14.85 -22.70 -23.89
CA LEU A 175 14.68 -21.48 -24.65
C LEU A 175 13.19 -21.17 -24.90
N LEU A 176 12.40 -22.16 -25.33
CA LEU A 176 10.97 -22.03 -25.59
C LEU A 176 10.21 -21.69 -24.30
N PHE A 177 10.31 -22.54 -23.29
CA PHE A 177 9.58 -22.34 -22.04
C PHE A 177 10.10 -21.15 -21.23
N GLY A 178 11.39 -20.84 -21.36
CA GLY A 178 11.96 -19.64 -20.80
C GLY A 178 11.40 -18.35 -21.39
N SER A 179 11.21 -18.32 -22.71
CA SER A 179 10.58 -17.18 -23.40
C SER A 179 9.13 -17.02 -22.97
N ILE A 180 8.38 -18.12 -22.89
CA ILE A 180 7.01 -18.13 -22.36
C ILE A 180 6.97 -17.65 -20.91
N SER A 181 7.90 -18.11 -20.07
CA SER A 181 7.99 -17.69 -18.65
C SER A 181 8.27 -16.19 -18.51
N LEU A 182 9.16 -15.62 -19.31
CA LEU A 182 9.40 -14.18 -19.34
C LEU A 182 8.16 -13.39 -19.74
N PHE A 183 7.49 -13.80 -20.81
CA PHE A 183 6.23 -13.17 -21.24
C PHE A 183 5.17 -13.24 -20.11
N LEU A 184 5.02 -14.42 -19.51
CA LEU A 184 4.09 -14.62 -18.40
C LEU A 184 4.45 -13.77 -17.18
N ALA A 185 5.75 -13.58 -16.89
CA ALA A 185 6.22 -12.72 -15.82
C ALA A 185 5.77 -11.27 -16.02
N PHE A 186 5.98 -10.71 -17.22
CA PHE A 186 5.51 -9.36 -17.54
C PHE A 186 4.01 -9.23 -17.39
N TYR A 187 3.25 -10.20 -17.91
CA TYR A 187 1.80 -10.19 -17.83
C TYR A 187 1.29 -10.28 -16.40
N ILE A 188 1.80 -11.24 -15.60
CA ILE A 188 1.39 -11.42 -14.20
C ILE A 188 1.73 -10.17 -13.36
N MET A 189 2.93 -9.62 -13.52
CA MET A 189 3.36 -8.44 -12.79
C MET A 189 2.53 -7.21 -13.17
N TYR A 190 2.22 -7.04 -14.45
CA TYR A 190 1.32 -6.00 -14.94
C TYR A 190 -0.09 -6.12 -14.32
N VAL A 191 -0.70 -7.31 -14.37
CA VAL A 191 -2.04 -7.53 -13.82
C VAL A 191 -2.08 -7.31 -12.31
N LYS A 192 -1.09 -7.84 -11.56
CA LYS A 192 -0.99 -7.63 -10.12
C LYS A 192 -0.81 -6.15 -9.74
N ALA A 193 0.05 -5.43 -10.45
CA ALA A 193 0.28 -4.01 -10.20
C ALA A 193 -0.96 -3.16 -10.53
N ALA A 194 -1.63 -3.44 -11.65
CA ALA A 194 -2.87 -2.79 -12.05
C ALA A 194 -4.01 -3.04 -11.04
N LYS A 195 -4.13 -4.29 -10.57
CA LYS A 195 -5.11 -4.66 -9.54
C LYS A 195 -4.85 -3.88 -8.24
N LEU A 196 -3.63 -3.87 -7.76
CA LEU A 196 -3.27 -3.17 -6.51
C LEU A 196 -3.51 -1.66 -6.62
N LYS A 197 -3.19 -1.05 -7.76
CA LYS A 197 -3.54 0.36 -8.03
C LYS A 197 -5.05 0.60 -7.99
N ALA A 198 -5.84 -0.30 -8.60
CA ALA A 198 -7.29 -0.18 -8.61
C ALA A 198 -7.88 -0.33 -7.20
N GLU A 199 -7.37 -1.26 -6.39
CA GLU A 199 -7.76 -1.45 -4.99
C GLU A 199 -7.45 -0.20 -4.15
N ASN A 200 -6.26 0.39 -4.27
CA ASN A 200 -5.89 1.63 -3.58
C ASN A 200 -6.79 2.81 -3.99
N LYS A 201 -7.07 2.93 -5.29
CA LYS A 201 -7.99 3.97 -5.78
C LYS A 201 -9.39 3.78 -5.23
N ASN A 202 -9.88 2.54 -5.21
CA ASN A 202 -11.20 2.22 -4.67
C ASN A 202 -11.27 2.51 -3.16
N ASP A 203 -10.24 2.14 -2.41
CA ASP A 203 -10.14 2.41 -0.97
C ASP A 203 -10.13 3.92 -0.68
N TYR A 204 -9.40 4.71 -1.48
CA TYR A 204 -9.44 6.17 -1.42
C TYR A 204 -10.84 6.73 -1.67
N LEU A 205 -11.53 6.27 -2.73
CA LEU A 205 -12.90 6.72 -3.06
C LEU A 205 -13.93 6.34 -1.99
N ILE A 206 -13.71 5.22 -1.29
CA ILE A 206 -14.58 4.78 -0.19
C ILE A 206 -14.37 5.63 1.07
N ARG A 207 -13.13 6.08 1.33
CA ARG A 207 -12.77 6.76 2.59
C ARG A 207 -12.72 8.27 2.51
N CYS A 208 -12.48 8.85 1.33
CA CYS A 208 -12.30 10.29 1.18
C CYS A 208 -13.52 10.96 0.52
N ASP A 209 -13.72 12.22 0.86
CA ASP A 209 -14.67 13.12 0.19
C ASP A 209 -14.07 13.57 -1.14
N GLN A 210 -14.84 13.47 -2.22
CA GLN A 210 -14.33 13.74 -3.56
C GLN A 210 -14.08 15.22 -3.85
N LEU A 211 -14.80 16.13 -3.15
CA LEU A 211 -14.64 17.56 -3.33
C LEU A 211 -13.40 18.09 -2.62
N THR A 212 -13.14 17.59 -1.41
CA THR A 212 -12.14 18.14 -0.49
C THR A 212 -10.87 17.29 -0.33
N GLY A 213 -10.95 16.00 -0.62
CA GLY A 213 -9.84 15.05 -0.46
C GLY A 213 -9.56 14.59 0.97
N ILE A 214 -10.17 15.21 1.99
CA ILE A 214 -10.11 14.70 3.38
C ILE A 214 -11.05 13.52 3.56
N TYR A 215 -11.03 12.87 4.74
CA TYR A 215 -11.89 11.72 4.98
C TYR A 215 -13.38 12.08 4.96
N ASN A 216 -14.22 11.15 4.48
CA ASN A 216 -15.66 11.32 4.39
C ASN A 216 -16.39 10.85 5.67
N ARG A 217 -17.70 11.12 5.74
CA ARG A 217 -18.60 10.73 6.83
C ARG A 217 -18.56 9.23 7.13
N ARG A 218 -18.55 8.38 6.09
CA ARG A 218 -18.53 6.92 6.28
C ARG A 218 -17.27 6.45 7.02
N TYR A 219 -16.14 7.03 6.71
CA TYR A 219 -14.90 6.69 7.38
C TYR A 219 -14.84 7.27 8.80
N TYR A 220 -15.42 8.45 9.02
CA TYR A 220 -15.63 9.03 10.36
C TYR A 220 -16.42 8.08 11.28
N GLU A 221 -17.59 7.62 10.83
CA GLU A 221 -18.46 6.68 11.60
C GLU A 221 -17.71 5.38 11.93
N LYS A 222 -16.91 4.85 10.98
CA LYS A 222 -16.05 3.69 11.21
C LYS A 222 -14.98 3.95 12.27
N VAL A 223 -14.33 5.11 12.25
CA VAL A 223 -13.29 5.48 13.23
C VAL A 223 -13.93 5.60 14.62
N LEU A 224 -15.06 6.30 14.74
CA LEU A 224 -15.77 6.43 16.02
C LEU A 224 -16.13 5.06 16.65
N SER A 225 -16.65 4.14 15.84
CA SER A 225 -17.06 2.81 16.31
C SER A 225 -15.90 1.88 16.64
N SER A 226 -14.72 2.07 16.04
CA SER A 226 -13.54 1.22 16.22
C SER A 226 -12.54 1.70 17.27
N THR A 227 -12.62 2.98 17.68
CA THR A 227 -11.72 3.57 18.67
C THR A 227 -12.10 3.12 20.08
N LYS A 228 -11.18 2.39 20.73
CA LYS A 228 -11.38 1.86 22.10
C LYS A 228 -10.76 2.75 23.17
N ASP A 229 -9.54 3.24 22.92
CA ASP A 229 -8.84 4.16 23.81
C ASP A 229 -8.83 5.56 23.18
N PHE A 230 -9.43 6.50 23.87
CA PHE A 230 -9.54 7.90 23.46
C PHE A 230 -9.24 8.87 24.61
N SER A 231 -8.60 8.39 25.65
CA SER A 231 -8.35 9.16 26.89
C SER A 231 -7.58 10.47 26.69
N LYS A 232 -6.82 10.57 25.61
CA LYS A 232 -6.06 11.76 25.21
C LYS A 232 -6.60 12.46 23.96
N TYR A 233 -7.77 12.05 23.48
CA TYR A 233 -8.30 12.62 22.24
C TYR A 233 -8.86 14.03 22.50
N ALA A 234 -8.65 14.89 21.49
CA ALA A 234 -9.45 16.10 21.32
C ALA A 234 -10.36 15.95 20.10
N VAL A 235 -11.58 16.45 20.23
CA VAL A 235 -12.59 16.50 19.19
C VAL A 235 -12.86 17.96 18.87
N ILE A 236 -12.74 18.33 17.59
CA ILE A 236 -13.07 19.67 17.11
C ILE A 236 -14.10 19.52 16.00
N LEU A 237 -15.28 20.12 16.18
CA LEU A 237 -16.27 20.25 15.13
C LEU A 237 -16.17 21.65 14.52
N PHE A 238 -16.32 21.74 13.20
CA PHE A 238 -16.29 22.98 12.46
C PHE A 238 -17.51 23.08 11.56
N ASP A 239 -18.01 24.30 11.40
CA ASP A 239 -19.09 24.65 10.49
C ASP A 239 -18.72 25.91 9.69
N LEU A 240 -18.86 25.84 8.38
CA LEU A 240 -18.53 26.94 7.48
C LEU A 240 -19.71 27.92 7.37
N ASN A 241 -19.53 29.11 7.91
CA ASN A 241 -20.56 30.14 7.93
C ASN A 241 -20.76 30.83 6.57
N GLY A 242 -21.99 31.17 6.26
CA GLY A 242 -22.33 31.97 5.08
C GLY A 242 -22.25 31.23 3.73
N LEU A 243 -21.99 29.95 3.69
CA LEU A 243 -21.86 29.16 2.46
C LEU A 243 -23.06 29.35 1.52
N LYS A 244 -24.28 29.34 2.06
CA LYS A 244 -25.47 29.49 1.25
C LYS A 244 -25.58 30.90 0.63
N VAL A 245 -25.15 31.91 1.34
CA VAL A 245 -25.16 33.30 0.81
C VAL A 245 -24.19 33.38 -0.38
N VAL A 246 -23.03 32.80 -0.30
CA VAL A 246 -22.07 32.76 -1.41
C VAL A 246 -22.61 31.96 -2.58
N ASN A 247 -23.22 30.78 -2.34
CA ASN A 247 -23.86 30.00 -3.39
C ASN A 247 -24.97 30.81 -4.13
N ASP A 248 -25.82 31.51 -3.38
CA ASP A 248 -26.95 32.28 -3.94
C ASP A 248 -26.47 33.54 -4.68
N GLN A 249 -25.36 34.15 -4.28
CA GLN A 249 -24.86 35.43 -4.87
C GLN A 249 -23.83 35.23 -5.99
N ILE A 250 -22.94 34.24 -5.87
CA ILE A 250 -21.78 34.04 -6.76
C ILE A 250 -21.92 32.74 -7.54
N GLY A 251 -22.62 31.74 -6.98
CA GLY A 251 -22.83 30.44 -7.59
C GLY A 251 -22.12 29.30 -6.86
N HIS A 252 -22.52 28.07 -7.21
CA HIS A 252 -22.04 26.85 -6.54
C HIS A 252 -20.53 26.62 -6.65
N GLU A 253 -19.87 27.07 -7.73
CA GLU A 253 -18.42 26.97 -7.88
C GLU A 253 -17.66 27.75 -6.80
N ALA A 254 -18.20 28.94 -6.43
CA ALA A 254 -17.64 29.75 -5.35
C ALA A 254 -17.85 29.09 -3.97
N GLY A 255 -19.01 28.47 -3.75
CA GLY A 255 -19.25 27.68 -2.53
C GLY A 255 -18.35 26.43 -2.42
N ASP A 256 -18.13 25.73 -3.54
CA ASP A 256 -17.18 24.61 -3.58
C ASP A 256 -15.75 25.06 -3.29
N GLU A 257 -15.37 26.27 -3.71
CA GLU A 257 -14.06 26.85 -3.38
C GLU A 257 -13.93 27.13 -1.88
N LEU A 258 -14.97 27.69 -1.24
CA LEU A 258 -14.99 27.88 0.23
C LEU A 258 -14.86 26.55 0.98
N ILE A 259 -15.61 25.53 0.57
CA ILE A 259 -15.55 24.19 1.16
C ILE A 259 -14.14 23.58 1.02
N LYS A 260 -13.52 23.70 -0.16
CA LYS A 260 -12.13 23.27 -0.39
C LYS A 260 -11.13 24.06 0.45
N GLY A 261 -11.34 25.37 0.57
CA GLY A 261 -10.52 26.25 1.39
C GLY A 261 -10.57 25.86 2.88
N ALA A 262 -11.78 25.69 3.43
CA ALA A 262 -11.95 25.25 4.81
C ALA A 262 -11.30 23.89 5.07
N ALA A 263 -11.53 22.91 4.19
CA ALA A 263 -10.91 21.60 4.28
C ALA A 263 -9.37 21.67 4.21
N ALA A 264 -8.82 22.52 3.34
CA ALA A 264 -7.38 22.70 3.21
C ALA A 264 -6.76 23.29 4.48
N CYS A 265 -7.38 24.34 5.06
CA CYS A 265 -6.93 24.93 6.32
C CYS A 265 -6.98 23.93 7.48
N ILE A 266 -8.12 23.23 7.66
CA ILE A 266 -8.29 22.20 8.69
C ILE A 266 -7.23 21.09 8.51
N ASN A 267 -7.08 20.58 7.29
CA ASN A 267 -6.15 19.47 7.05
C ASN A 267 -4.68 19.87 7.17
N SER A 268 -4.29 21.08 6.75
CA SER A 268 -2.90 21.54 6.88
C SER A 268 -2.44 21.63 8.33
N THR A 269 -3.32 22.08 9.21
CA THR A 269 -3.01 22.24 10.65
C THR A 269 -3.09 20.90 11.39
N PHE A 270 -4.13 20.09 11.18
CA PHE A 270 -4.45 18.98 12.09
C PHE A 270 -4.05 17.58 11.58
N LYS A 271 -3.68 17.40 10.29
CA LYS A 271 -3.42 16.07 9.69
C LYS A 271 -2.32 15.26 10.37
N ASP A 272 -1.29 15.92 10.89
CA ASP A 272 -0.14 15.27 11.49
C ASP A 272 -0.41 14.87 12.97
N TYR A 273 -1.49 15.39 13.55
CA TYR A 273 -1.93 15.14 14.94
C TYR A 273 -3.16 14.23 15.03
N GLY A 274 -3.84 14.01 13.90
CA GLY A 274 -5.07 13.22 13.90
C GLY A 274 -5.67 12.99 12.52
N LYS A 275 -6.98 12.91 12.48
CA LYS A 275 -7.73 12.72 11.23
C LYS A 275 -8.76 13.82 11.05
N CYS A 276 -8.82 14.37 9.83
CA CYS A 276 -9.77 15.39 9.44
C CYS A 276 -10.84 14.79 8.52
N PHE A 277 -12.10 15.11 8.78
CA PHE A 277 -13.26 14.54 8.11
C PHE A 277 -14.20 15.65 7.63
N ARG A 278 -14.88 15.42 6.51
CA ARG A 278 -16.07 16.14 6.11
C ARG A 278 -17.28 15.26 6.35
N ILE A 279 -18.20 15.70 7.22
CA ILE A 279 -19.34 14.89 7.67
C ILE A 279 -20.68 15.39 7.13
N GLY A 280 -20.73 16.64 6.64
CA GLY A 280 -21.89 17.29 6.06
C GLY A 280 -21.51 18.15 4.87
N GLY A 281 -22.43 18.99 4.40
CA GLY A 281 -22.17 19.96 3.32
C GLY A 281 -21.07 20.96 3.68
N ASP A 282 -21.24 21.58 4.84
CA ASP A 282 -20.41 22.64 5.44
C ASP A 282 -19.79 22.24 6.79
N GLU A 283 -19.97 20.98 7.20
CA GLU A 283 -19.55 20.45 8.50
C GLU A 283 -18.29 19.60 8.39
N PHE A 284 -17.33 19.86 9.28
CA PHE A 284 -16.07 19.14 9.37
C PHE A 284 -15.76 18.70 10.79
N VAL A 285 -14.90 17.67 10.93
CA VAL A 285 -14.44 17.17 12.23
C VAL A 285 -12.94 16.94 12.17
N ALA A 286 -12.21 17.35 13.21
CA ALA A 286 -10.87 16.85 13.48
C ALA A 286 -10.92 15.98 14.76
N LEU A 287 -10.40 14.76 14.64
CA LEU A 287 -10.17 13.85 15.77
C LEU A 287 -8.66 13.76 16.00
N LEU A 288 -8.18 14.45 17.02
CA LEU A 288 -6.76 14.45 17.38
C LEU A 288 -6.50 13.32 18.38
N THR A 289 -5.36 12.64 18.23
CA THR A 289 -4.98 11.50 19.09
C THR A 289 -4.24 11.92 20.36
N ASP A 290 -3.84 13.20 20.44
CA ASP A 290 -3.19 13.82 21.59
C ASP A 290 -3.68 15.29 21.70
N ASP A 291 -4.07 15.70 22.90
CA ASP A 291 -4.58 17.04 23.20
C ASP A 291 -3.52 17.99 23.80
N SER A 292 -2.26 17.54 23.90
CA SER A 292 -1.19 18.27 24.60
C SER A 292 -0.89 19.65 23.99
N ASN A 293 -0.91 19.78 22.66
CA ASN A 293 -0.56 21.01 21.93
C ASN A 293 -1.79 21.69 21.32
N LEU A 294 -2.98 21.37 21.82
CA LEU A 294 -4.22 21.80 21.16
C LEU A 294 -4.35 23.32 21.08
N ASN A 295 -3.96 24.07 22.10
CA ASN A 295 -4.07 25.53 22.09
C ASN A 295 -3.20 26.18 20.99
N GLU A 296 -1.96 25.71 20.85
CA GLU A 296 -1.05 26.18 19.79
C GLU A 296 -1.60 25.85 18.39
N LEU A 297 -2.18 24.66 18.24
CA LEU A 297 -2.80 24.23 16.98
C LEU A 297 -4.06 25.07 16.63
N ILE A 298 -4.81 25.51 17.60
CA ILE A 298 -5.97 26.38 17.37
C ILE A 298 -5.50 27.77 16.96
N GLU A 299 -4.49 28.34 17.59
CA GLU A 299 -3.90 29.61 17.19
C GLU A 299 -3.38 29.55 15.74
N GLU A 300 -2.61 28.49 15.41
CA GLU A 300 -2.14 28.26 14.03
C GLU A 300 -3.31 28.13 13.04
N PHE A 301 -4.37 27.39 13.39
CA PHE A 301 -5.55 27.23 12.56
C PHE A 301 -6.24 28.57 12.29
N GLU A 302 -6.40 29.43 13.33
CA GLU A 302 -7.01 30.76 13.19
C GLU A 302 -6.21 31.64 12.24
N GLU A 303 -4.87 31.67 12.37
CA GLU A 303 -4.01 32.40 11.45
C GLU A 303 -4.17 31.91 10.00
N VAL A 304 -4.18 30.59 9.82
CA VAL A 304 -4.27 29.97 8.49
C VAL A 304 -5.60 30.29 7.81
N TYR A 305 -6.75 30.08 8.48
CA TYR A 305 -8.01 30.31 7.82
C TYR A 305 -8.38 31.79 7.66
N HIS A 306 -7.96 32.69 8.56
CA HIS A 306 -8.13 34.13 8.40
C HIS A 306 -7.27 34.70 7.26
N SER A 307 -6.10 34.10 6.99
CA SER A 307 -5.26 34.51 5.85
C SER A 307 -5.77 34.03 4.50
N TRP A 308 -6.69 33.05 4.48
CA TRP A 308 -7.17 32.47 3.26
C TRP A 308 -8.04 33.42 2.44
N LYS A 309 -7.83 33.47 1.14
CA LYS A 309 -8.61 34.24 0.18
C LYS A 309 -8.98 33.39 -1.03
N GLY A 310 -10.25 33.40 -1.39
CA GLY A 310 -10.75 32.78 -2.61
C GLY A 310 -10.48 33.63 -3.86
N LYS A 311 -10.71 33.04 -5.04
CA LYS A 311 -10.50 33.71 -6.36
C LYS A 311 -11.33 35.00 -6.53
N HIS A 312 -12.50 35.04 -5.91
CA HIS A 312 -13.39 36.22 -5.92
C HIS A 312 -13.23 37.05 -4.64
N ASN A 313 -12.05 37.00 -4.00
CA ASN A 313 -11.75 37.69 -2.75
C ASN A 313 -12.67 37.31 -1.58
N GLN A 314 -13.25 36.08 -1.62
CA GLN A 314 -14.02 35.52 -0.49
C GLN A 314 -13.11 35.25 0.68
N GLU A 315 -13.66 35.39 1.88
CA GLU A 315 -13.05 35.07 3.15
C GLU A 315 -13.72 33.83 3.74
N LEU A 316 -12.98 33.07 4.54
CA LEU A 316 -13.53 31.97 5.32
C LEU A 316 -14.05 32.49 6.66
N PHE A 317 -15.25 32.07 7.03
CA PHE A 317 -15.81 32.23 8.35
C PHE A 317 -16.17 30.86 8.89
N ILE A 318 -15.46 30.42 9.91
CA ILE A 318 -15.60 29.08 10.46
C ILE A 318 -15.94 29.18 11.94
N SER A 319 -17.09 28.62 12.31
CA SER A 319 -17.43 28.40 13.72
C SER A 319 -16.95 27.03 14.14
N TYR A 320 -16.43 26.91 15.36
CA TYR A 320 -15.96 25.64 15.86
C TYR A 320 -16.23 25.45 17.34
N GLY A 321 -16.27 24.18 17.76
CA GLY A 321 -16.39 23.75 19.15
C GLY A 321 -15.39 22.66 19.48
N ILE A 322 -14.78 22.75 20.64
CA ILE A 322 -13.66 21.90 21.06
C ILE A 322 -14.02 21.16 22.34
N THR A 323 -13.68 19.86 22.40
CA THR A 323 -13.73 19.06 23.62
C THR A 323 -12.49 18.20 23.76
N LYS A 324 -12.02 18.06 25.01
CA LYS A 324 -10.89 17.19 25.37
C LYS A 324 -11.37 16.03 26.21
N ALA A 325 -10.93 14.84 25.90
CA ALA A 325 -11.21 13.65 26.69
C ALA A 325 -10.59 13.73 28.08
N SER A 326 -9.38 14.33 28.19
CA SER A 326 -8.69 14.57 29.45
C SER A 326 -9.50 15.41 30.44
N GLU A 327 -10.32 16.36 29.96
CA GLU A 327 -11.20 17.21 30.76
C GLU A 327 -12.59 16.57 31.03
N ASN A 328 -12.90 15.48 30.34
CA ASN A 328 -14.20 14.79 30.39
C ASN A 328 -14.03 13.27 30.50
N PRO A 329 -13.37 12.74 31.54
CA PRO A 329 -12.98 11.33 31.64
C PRO A 329 -14.18 10.36 31.70
N ASP A 330 -15.35 10.84 32.15
CA ASP A 330 -16.57 10.01 32.28
C ASP A 330 -17.39 9.94 30.97
N LYS A 331 -16.99 10.65 29.91
CA LYS A 331 -17.74 10.69 28.65
C LYS A 331 -17.19 9.70 27.66
N THR A 332 -18.08 9.10 26.89
CA THR A 332 -17.73 8.31 25.70
C THR A 332 -17.35 9.23 24.54
N LEU A 333 -16.63 8.72 23.56
CA LEU A 333 -16.24 9.50 22.37
C LEU A 333 -17.46 10.13 21.63
N PRO A 334 -18.60 9.43 21.42
CA PRO A 334 -19.81 10.06 20.89
C PRO A 334 -20.36 11.19 21.77
N GLN A 335 -20.25 11.09 23.11
CA GLN A 335 -20.68 12.16 24.00
C GLN A 335 -19.76 13.38 23.94
N LEU A 336 -18.46 13.19 23.72
CA LEU A 336 -17.51 14.29 23.45
C LEU A 336 -17.85 15.00 22.15
N VAL A 337 -18.18 14.24 21.10
CA VAL A 337 -18.65 14.81 19.82
C VAL A 337 -19.90 15.66 20.02
N ASN A 338 -20.90 15.17 20.73
CA ASN A 338 -22.12 15.91 20.99
C ASN A 338 -21.87 17.20 21.82
N LEU A 339 -20.90 17.16 22.73
CA LEU A 339 -20.51 18.35 23.50
C LEU A 339 -19.80 19.39 22.61
N ALA A 340 -18.89 18.93 21.73
CA ALA A 340 -18.22 19.80 20.76
C ALA A 340 -19.24 20.44 19.80
N ASP A 341 -20.26 19.69 19.35
CA ASP A 341 -21.34 20.21 18.51
C ASP A 341 -22.10 21.35 19.20
N LYS A 342 -22.44 21.16 20.47
CA LYS A 342 -23.10 22.22 21.25
C LYS A 342 -22.24 23.49 21.35
N LEU A 343 -20.96 23.35 21.63
CA LEU A 343 -20.03 24.49 21.71
C LEU A 343 -19.86 25.19 20.35
N MET A 344 -19.79 24.42 19.25
CA MET A 344 -19.76 24.95 17.90
C MET A 344 -21.03 25.76 17.59
N TYR A 345 -22.20 25.25 17.97
CA TYR A 345 -23.47 25.95 17.76
C TYR A 345 -23.55 27.26 18.56
N GLU A 346 -23.04 27.29 19.81
CA GLU A 346 -22.94 28.52 20.62
C GLU A 346 -22.02 29.55 19.93
N ASN A 347 -20.83 29.13 19.46
CA ASN A 347 -19.91 29.97 18.70
C ASN A 347 -20.55 30.50 17.39
N LYS A 348 -21.30 29.66 16.68
CA LYS A 348 -22.04 30.03 15.47
C LYS A 348 -23.10 31.08 15.75
N ALA A 349 -23.81 31.00 16.88
CA ALA A 349 -24.81 31.98 17.29
C ALA A 349 -24.16 33.36 17.55
N GLU A 350 -23.02 33.41 18.23
CA GLU A 350 -22.25 34.63 18.47
C GLU A 350 -21.78 35.28 17.17
N PHE A 351 -21.29 34.46 16.21
CA PHE A 351 -20.88 34.92 14.90
C PHE A 351 -22.02 35.66 14.19
N TYR A 352 -23.25 35.12 14.16
CA TYR A 352 -24.37 35.77 13.48
C TYR A 352 -24.93 37.02 14.21
N ILE A 353 -24.68 37.19 15.52
CA ILE A 353 -25.00 38.43 16.23
C ILE A 353 -24.13 39.59 15.71
N THR A 354 -22.84 39.30 15.46
CA THR A 354 -21.87 40.32 15.01
C THR A 354 -21.89 40.51 13.48
N HIS A 355 -22.26 39.49 12.70
CA HIS A 355 -22.27 39.51 11.24
C HIS A 355 -23.70 39.44 10.65
N LYS A 356 -24.57 40.39 11.03
CA LYS A 356 -25.99 40.42 10.63
C LYS A 356 -26.22 40.44 9.10
N SER A 357 -25.30 40.95 8.30
CA SER A 357 -25.38 40.96 6.82
C SER A 357 -25.28 39.56 6.21
N ILE A 358 -24.71 38.62 6.90
CA ILE A 358 -24.52 37.21 6.48
C ILE A 358 -25.67 36.35 7.05
N ASP A 359 -26.40 36.83 8.08
CA ASP A 359 -27.52 36.09 8.66
C ASP A 359 -28.76 36.15 7.77
N ARG A 360 -29.14 34.99 7.25
CA ARG A 360 -30.31 34.81 6.39
C ARG A 360 -31.64 35.00 7.10
N ARG A 361 -31.72 34.80 8.41
CA ARG A 361 -32.95 34.90 9.20
C ARG A 361 -33.49 36.31 9.27
N ASN A 362 -32.65 37.31 8.93
CA ASN A 362 -33.03 38.76 8.94
C ASN A 362 -33.36 39.31 7.53
N ARG A 363 -33.55 38.46 6.51
CA ARG A 363 -33.88 38.86 5.12
C ARG A 363 -35.37 38.63 4.75
N ASN A 364 -36.30 38.62 5.73
CA ASN A 364 -37.74 38.67 5.47
C ASN A 364 -38.27 40.08 5.74
#